data_fb8ea5ed90c2d81984dff3be8976e2fb
#
_entry.id   fb8ea5ed90c2d81984dff3be8976e2fb
#
_cell.length_a   1.000
_cell.length_b   1.000
_cell.length_c   1.000
_cell.angle_alpha   90.00
_cell.angle_beta   90.00
_cell.angle_gamma   90.00
#
_symmetry.space_group_name_H-M   'P 1'
#
loop_
_entity.id
_entity.type
_entity.pdbx_description
1 polymer ?
#
loop_
_entity_poly.entity_id
_entity_poly.type
_entity_poly.pdbx_seq_one_letter_code
_entity_poly.pdbx_strand_id
1 'polypeptide(L)'
;MNYRKHKIKWSFLVFFTPVFLWLMLLFVIPNLELFRLSFLLMDDEGNMVFSMINYAAFFEDSVYWLTFARTVGYSLSVTVLVLIVALPVSFYITKIVKIKTSGLLMVMILVPFWVSEIVRVYGLMLLMRESGIINTILVNMGLLNEPIEMLYNDASMIMGLIYTTILFMIVPIVGVMDSLDDSMIEAAYDLGAKKKDIWRTIIIPHCMPGIMSGCIVVFMLVLGNYITPSMMGGKYSLWFTQQIYNQFIAYLNWNQGAAFGFLLLFISSFVIWAALKLTGQKLTEVVK
;
A
#
# COMPACT_ATOMS: atom_id res chain seq x y z
N MET A 1 21.54 -37.58 18.84
CA MET A 1 20.71 -36.87 17.88
C MET A 1 21.64 -36.20 16.87
N ASN A 2 21.88 -36.88 15.71
CA ASN A 2 22.85 -36.42 14.70
C ASN A 2 22.21 -35.33 13.82
N TYR A 3 22.63 -34.09 13.99
CA TYR A 3 22.35 -33.01 13.05
C TYR A 3 23.09 -33.36 11.71
N ARG A 4 22.33 -33.86 10.73
CA ARG A 4 22.81 -33.93 9.35
C ARG A 4 23.12 -32.50 8.89
N LYS A 5 24.40 -32.14 8.78
CA LYS A 5 24.88 -31.01 8.02
C LYS A 5 24.36 -31.17 6.58
N HIS A 6 23.32 -30.42 6.22
CA HIS A 6 22.88 -30.35 4.83
C HIS A 6 24.02 -29.75 4.00
N LYS A 7 24.76 -30.58 3.32
CA LYS A 7 25.65 -30.16 2.24
C LYS A 7 24.76 -29.44 1.22
N ILE A 8 24.93 -28.13 1.05
CA ILE A 8 24.28 -27.36 -0.02
C ILE A 8 24.61 -28.09 -1.31
N LYS A 9 23.59 -28.64 -1.98
CA LYS A 9 23.78 -29.37 -3.21
C LYS A 9 24.25 -28.39 -4.28
N TRP A 10 25.32 -28.69 -5.00
CA TRP A 10 25.84 -27.89 -6.12
C TRP A 10 24.74 -27.47 -7.11
N SER A 11 23.76 -28.34 -7.36
CA SER A 11 22.58 -28.05 -8.14
C SER A 11 21.79 -26.81 -7.63
N PHE A 12 21.65 -26.65 -6.30
CA PHE A 12 20.98 -25.47 -5.73
C PHE A 12 21.75 -24.19 -6.05
N LEU A 13 23.08 -24.21 -5.91
CA LEU A 13 23.90 -23.04 -6.23
C LEU A 13 23.79 -22.67 -7.71
N VAL A 14 23.86 -23.65 -8.62
CA VAL A 14 23.76 -23.43 -10.07
C VAL A 14 22.43 -22.78 -10.46
N PHE A 15 21.30 -23.23 -9.90
CA PHE A 15 19.98 -22.64 -10.18
C PHE A 15 19.74 -21.31 -9.48
N PHE A 16 20.31 -21.13 -8.28
CA PHE A 16 20.15 -19.89 -7.52
C PHE A 16 21.02 -18.74 -8.04
N THR A 17 22.23 -19.04 -8.56
CA THR A 17 23.19 -18.03 -9.02
C THR A 17 22.63 -17.07 -10.08
N PRO A 18 21.93 -17.48 -11.14
CA PRO A 18 21.40 -16.55 -12.14
C PRO A 18 20.39 -15.57 -11.54
N VAL A 19 19.48 -16.06 -10.68
CA VAL A 19 18.47 -15.23 -10.01
C VAL A 19 19.14 -14.26 -9.05
N PHE A 20 20.12 -14.74 -8.28
CA PHE A 20 20.87 -13.90 -7.35
C PHE A 20 21.67 -12.81 -8.06
N LEU A 21 22.37 -13.14 -9.14
CA LEU A 21 23.11 -12.18 -9.95
C LEU A 21 22.18 -11.13 -10.58
N TRP A 22 21.04 -11.57 -11.07
CA TRP A 22 20.02 -10.67 -11.64
C TRP A 22 19.49 -9.69 -10.58
N LEU A 23 19.14 -10.16 -9.39
CA LEU A 23 18.72 -9.33 -8.26
C LEU A 23 19.82 -8.36 -7.82
N MET A 24 21.07 -8.83 -7.72
CA MET A 24 22.20 -7.96 -7.38
C MET A 24 22.39 -6.85 -8.39
N LEU A 25 22.39 -7.18 -9.67
CA LEU A 25 22.68 -6.24 -10.75
C LEU A 25 21.56 -5.22 -10.97
N LEU A 26 20.29 -5.65 -10.94
CA LEU A 26 19.17 -4.77 -11.26
C LEU A 26 18.51 -4.12 -10.03
N PHE A 27 18.70 -4.68 -8.84
CA PHE A 27 18.08 -4.16 -7.64
C PHE A 27 19.10 -3.61 -6.64
N VAL A 28 20.09 -4.39 -6.24
CA VAL A 28 20.99 -3.98 -5.17
C VAL A 28 21.97 -2.89 -5.61
N ILE A 29 22.63 -3.08 -6.76
CA ILE A 29 23.64 -2.13 -7.24
C ILE A 29 23.03 -0.74 -7.51
N PRO A 30 21.90 -0.56 -8.23
CA PRO A 30 21.30 0.75 -8.43
C PRO A 30 20.86 1.42 -7.13
N ASN A 31 20.32 0.64 -6.16
CA ASN A 31 19.94 1.21 -4.87
C ASN A 31 21.16 1.63 -4.03
N LEU A 32 22.27 0.89 -4.08
CA LEU A 32 23.51 1.30 -3.44
C LEU A 32 24.10 2.57 -4.05
N GLU A 33 24.02 2.71 -5.38
CA GLU A 33 24.48 3.94 -6.04
C GLU A 33 23.58 5.14 -5.71
N LEU A 34 22.25 4.97 -5.70
CA LEU A 34 21.33 6.01 -5.22
C LEU A 34 21.61 6.36 -3.76
N PHE A 35 21.89 5.36 -2.90
CA PHE A 35 22.27 5.62 -1.51
C PHE A 35 23.56 6.45 -1.42
N ARG A 36 24.57 6.12 -2.22
CA ARG A 36 25.80 6.92 -2.33
C ARG A 36 25.49 8.35 -2.78
N LEU A 37 24.71 8.51 -3.87
CA LEU A 37 24.34 9.82 -4.40
C LEU A 37 23.60 10.69 -3.39
N SER A 38 22.79 10.10 -2.49
CA SER A 38 22.06 10.85 -1.47
C SER A 38 22.95 11.63 -0.51
N PHE A 39 24.22 11.22 -0.34
CA PHE A 39 25.23 11.88 0.48
C PHE A 39 26.24 12.70 -0.33
N LEU A 40 26.03 12.90 -1.60
CA LEU A 40 26.93 13.68 -2.43
C LEU A 40 26.29 15.01 -2.84
N LEU A 41 27.13 16.03 -2.94
CA LEU A 41 26.80 17.33 -3.49
C LEU A 41 27.79 17.64 -4.60
N MET A 42 27.36 18.26 -5.67
CA MET A 42 28.25 18.80 -6.70
C MET A 42 28.68 20.20 -6.24
N ASP A 43 29.99 20.39 -6.05
CA ASP A 43 30.55 21.70 -5.70
C ASP A 43 30.62 22.62 -6.95
N ASP A 44 31.02 23.87 -6.75
CA ASP A 44 31.13 24.87 -7.82
C ASP A 44 32.19 24.52 -8.88
N GLU A 45 33.11 23.60 -8.55
CA GLU A 45 34.15 23.10 -9.45
C GLU A 45 33.70 21.82 -10.19
N GLY A 46 32.50 21.32 -9.94
CA GLY A 46 31.96 20.11 -10.56
C GLY A 46 32.40 18.80 -9.92
N ASN A 47 33.04 18.83 -8.74
CA ASN A 47 33.46 17.63 -8.02
C ASN A 47 32.31 17.13 -7.09
N MET A 48 32.21 15.82 -6.94
CA MET A 48 31.26 15.20 -5.98
C MET A 48 31.88 15.16 -4.58
N VAL A 49 31.34 15.96 -3.67
CA VAL A 49 31.81 16.07 -2.27
C VAL A 49 30.77 15.45 -1.35
N PHE A 50 31.24 14.77 -0.30
CA PHE A 50 30.35 14.24 0.74
C PHE A 50 29.67 15.38 1.49
N SER A 51 28.33 15.36 1.54
CA SER A 51 27.54 16.38 2.21
C SER A 51 26.20 15.81 2.73
N MET A 52 25.74 16.32 3.86
CA MET A 52 24.42 16.05 4.43
C MET A 52 23.36 17.09 3.99
N ILE A 53 23.73 18.01 3.09
CA ILE A 53 22.86 19.13 2.73
C ILE A 53 21.53 18.68 2.09
N ASN A 54 21.56 17.57 1.33
CA ASN A 54 20.33 16.98 0.72
C ASN A 54 19.32 16.54 1.77
N TYR A 55 19.78 16.06 2.91
CA TYR A 55 18.93 15.71 4.06
C TYR A 55 18.56 16.95 4.88
N ALA A 56 19.47 17.93 5.03
CA ALA A 56 19.19 19.19 5.72
C ALA A 56 18.10 19.99 5.01
N ALA A 57 18.14 20.06 3.67
CA ALA A 57 17.14 20.72 2.84
C ALA A 57 15.70 20.21 3.09
N PHE A 58 15.54 18.93 3.46
CA PHE A 58 14.24 18.39 3.85
C PHE A 58 13.65 19.08 5.08
N PHE A 59 14.48 19.43 6.06
CA PHE A 59 14.03 20.08 7.30
C PHE A 59 13.96 21.61 7.20
N GLU A 60 14.75 22.21 6.30
CA GLU A 60 14.81 23.67 6.10
C GLU A 60 13.54 24.17 5.40
N ASP A 61 13.02 23.43 4.42
CA ASP A 61 11.82 23.80 3.69
C ASP A 61 10.57 23.13 4.28
N SER A 62 9.67 23.95 4.81
CA SER A 62 8.42 23.48 5.40
C SER A 62 7.52 22.70 4.42
N VAL A 63 7.62 22.98 3.13
CA VAL A 63 6.85 22.26 2.10
C VAL A 63 7.22 20.78 2.07
N TYR A 64 8.49 20.42 2.20
CA TYR A 64 8.93 19.03 2.13
C TYR A 64 8.47 18.22 3.33
N TRP A 65 8.75 18.67 4.54
CA TRP A 65 8.40 17.89 5.74
C TRP A 65 6.88 17.85 5.99
N LEU A 66 6.14 18.93 5.67
CA LEU A 66 4.67 18.96 5.75
C LEU A 66 4.06 17.98 4.73
N THR A 67 4.52 18.02 3.48
CA THR A 67 4.07 17.08 2.45
C THR A 67 4.39 15.64 2.82
N PHE A 68 5.55 15.40 3.41
CA PHE A 68 5.95 14.09 3.92
C PHE A 68 5.03 13.60 5.05
N ALA A 69 4.82 14.42 6.09
CA ALA A 69 3.95 14.09 7.21
C ALA A 69 2.50 13.84 6.74
N ARG A 70 2.02 14.66 5.81
CA ARG A 70 0.72 14.50 5.17
C ARG A 70 0.62 13.17 4.40
N THR A 71 1.62 12.83 3.59
CA THR A 71 1.65 11.59 2.82
C THR A 71 1.61 10.37 3.73
N VAL A 72 2.41 10.35 4.80
CA VAL A 72 2.40 9.27 5.81
C VAL A 72 1.04 9.20 6.51
N GLY A 73 0.48 10.32 6.94
CA GLY A 73 -0.82 10.40 7.62
C GLY A 73 -1.97 9.89 6.74
N TYR A 74 -2.04 10.33 5.49
CA TYR A 74 -3.04 9.84 4.54
C TYR A 74 -2.84 8.37 4.19
N SER A 75 -1.60 7.90 4.05
CA SER A 75 -1.32 6.48 3.79
C SER A 75 -1.81 5.59 4.92
N LEU A 76 -1.62 6.00 6.18
CA LEU A 76 -2.18 5.31 7.34
C LEU A 76 -3.71 5.35 7.34
N SER A 77 -4.29 6.53 7.07
CA SER A 77 -5.75 6.71 7.03
C SER A 77 -6.40 5.84 5.94
N VAL A 78 -5.84 5.84 4.73
CA VAL A 78 -6.31 4.99 3.62
C VAL A 78 -6.19 3.51 3.99
N THR A 79 -5.09 3.09 4.61
CA THR A 79 -4.89 1.70 5.05
C THR A 79 -6.00 1.28 6.04
N VAL A 80 -6.34 2.13 7.00
CA VAL A 80 -7.43 1.87 7.95
C VAL A 80 -8.79 1.84 7.25
N LEU A 81 -9.07 2.78 6.34
CA LEU A 81 -10.32 2.80 5.57
C LEU A 81 -10.48 1.55 4.70
N VAL A 82 -9.41 1.15 4.02
CA VAL A 82 -9.39 -0.08 3.22
C VAL A 82 -9.63 -1.30 4.11
N LEU A 83 -9.03 -1.37 5.30
CA LEU A 83 -9.24 -2.47 6.25
C LEU A 83 -10.69 -2.55 6.71
N ILE A 84 -11.32 -1.40 7.06
CA ILE A 84 -12.71 -1.34 7.48
C ILE A 84 -13.67 -1.89 6.42
N VAL A 85 -13.39 -1.64 5.14
CA VAL A 85 -14.18 -2.16 4.02
C VAL A 85 -13.82 -3.61 3.69
N ALA A 86 -12.54 -3.96 3.71
CA ALA A 86 -12.07 -5.29 3.31
C ALA A 86 -12.49 -6.39 4.30
N LEU A 87 -12.51 -6.12 5.61
CA LEU A 87 -12.88 -7.11 6.62
C LEU A 87 -14.29 -7.68 6.43
N PRO A 88 -15.38 -6.87 6.36
CA PRO A 88 -16.72 -7.39 6.14
C PRO A 88 -16.88 -8.03 4.75
N VAL A 89 -16.20 -7.51 3.72
CA VAL A 89 -16.23 -8.09 2.37
C VAL A 89 -15.59 -9.49 2.39
N SER A 90 -14.43 -9.63 3.02
CA SER A 90 -13.74 -10.93 3.17
C SER A 90 -14.58 -11.94 3.95
N PHE A 91 -15.23 -11.50 5.03
CA PHE A 91 -16.14 -12.34 5.79
C PHE A 91 -17.35 -12.81 4.97
N TYR A 92 -17.96 -11.91 4.20
CA TYR A 92 -19.06 -12.24 3.31
C TYR A 92 -18.65 -13.31 2.29
N ILE A 93 -17.51 -13.13 1.64
CA ILE A 93 -16.99 -14.05 0.63
C ILE A 93 -16.69 -15.44 1.19
N THR A 94 -16.11 -15.52 2.42
CA THR A 94 -15.62 -16.79 2.98
C THR A 94 -16.67 -17.52 3.83
N LYS A 95 -17.52 -16.79 4.55
CA LYS A 95 -18.39 -17.38 5.59
C LYS A 95 -19.90 -17.33 5.28
N ILE A 96 -20.33 -16.45 4.37
CA ILE A 96 -21.77 -16.30 4.08
C ILE A 96 -22.13 -16.92 2.74
N VAL A 97 -21.28 -16.77 1.74
CA VAL A 97 -21.55 -17.19 0.37
C VAL A 97 -21.17 -18.66 0.17
N LYS A 98 -21.96 -19.40 -0.64
CA LYS A 98 -21.63 -20.79 -1.02
C LYS A 98 -20.30 -20.85 -1.78
N ILE A 99 -19.53 -21.93 -1.57
CA ILE A 99 -18.18 -22.15 -2.13
C ILE A 99 -18.07 -21.82 -3.63
N LYS A 100 -19.05 -22.26 -4.45
CA LYS A 100 -19.03 -21.96 -5.90
C LYS A 100 -19.16 -20.47 -6.20
N THR A 101 -19.97 -19.74 -5.43
CA THR A 101 -20.17 -18.30 -5.61
C THR A 101 -19.01 -17.50 -5.02
N SER A 102 -18.39 -17.97 -3.94
CA SER A 102 -17.18 -17.40 -3.35
C SER A 102 -16.05 -17.30 -4.37
N GLY A 103 -15.75 -18.40 -5.08
CA GLY A 103 -14.74 -18.39 -6.15
C GLY A 103 -15.07 -17.43 -7.28
N LEU A 104 -16.33 -17.34 -7.71
CA LEU A 104 -16.76 -16.38 -8.72
C LEU A 104 -16.59 -14.93 -8.26
N LEU A 105 -16.96 -14.61 -7.02
CA LEU A 105 -16.79 -13.28 -6.45
C LEU A 105 -15.30 -12.88 -6.38
N MET A 106 -14.42 -13.81 -5.97
CA MET A 106 -12.99 -13.55 -5.97
C MET A 106 -12.47 -13.24 -7.38
N VAL A 107 -12.86 -14.01 -8.39
CA VAL A 107 -12.48 -13.73 -9.78
C VAL A 107 -13.02 -12.36 -10.22
N MET A 108 -14.28 -12.02 -9.94
CA MET A 108 -14.84 -10.70 -10.28
C MET A 108 -14.10 -9.53 -9.64
N ILE A 109 -13.61 -9.69 -8.41
CA ILE A 109 -12.82 -8.67 -7.73
C ILE A 109 -11.40 -8.59 -8.34
N LEU A 110 -10.84 -9.72 -8.81
CA LEU A 110 -9.51 -9.77 -9.42
C LEU A 110 -9.46 -9.20 -10.84
N VAL A 111 -10.53 -9.40 -11.65
CA VAL A 111 -10.56 -9.00 -13.07
C VAL A 111 -10.16 -7.52 -13.30
N PRO A 112 -10.66 -6.52 -12.54
CA PRO A 112 -10.26 -5.13 -12.72
C PRO A 112 -8.77 -4.88 -12.57
N PHE A 113 -8.05 -5.74 -11.82
CA PHE A 113 -6.61 -5.57 -11.59
C PHE A 113 -5.72 -6.04 -12.73
N TRP A 114 -6.26 -6.75 -13.72
CA TRP A 114 -5.56 -7.03 -14.98
C TRP A 114 -5.41 -5.79 -15.87
N VAL A 115 -6.20 -4.76 -15.60
CA VAL A 115 -6.10 -3.46 -16.25
C VAL A 115 -5.07 -2.60 -15.51
N SER A 116 -4.26 -1.83 -16.25
CA SER A 116 -3.24 -0.95 -15.65
C SER A 116 -3.86 0.07 -14.70
N GLU A 117 -3.10 0.48 -13.69
CA GLU A 117 -3.56 1.46 -12.68
C GLU A 117 -3.99 2.78 -13.33
N ILE A 118 -3.23 3.28 -14.32
CA ILE A 118 -3.55 4.53 -15.03
C ILE A 118 -4.96 4.45 -15.65
N VAL A 119 -5.27 3.36 -16.34
CA VAL A 119 -6.59 3.20 -16.99
C VAL A 119 -7.71 3.10 -15.96
N ARG A 120 -7.47 2.40 -14.85
CA ARG A 120 -8.45 2.29 -13.75
C ARG A 120 -8.73 3.65 -13.08
N VAL A 121 -7.67 4.41 -12.80
CA VAL A 121 -7.79 5.76 -12.21
C VAL A 121 -8.50 6.69 -13.19
N TYR A 122 -8.13 6.66 -14.47
CA TYR A 122 -8.80 7.46 -15.50
C TYR A 122 -10.29 7.10 -15.65
N GLY A 123 -10.62 5.81 -15.61
CA GLY A 123 -12.01 5.35 -15.61
C GLY A 123 -12.80 5.89 -14.41
N LEU A 124 -12.19 5.86 -13.21
CA LEU A 124 -12.82 6.42 -12.01
C LEU A 124 -13.02 7.95 -12.14
N MET A 125 -12.03 8.66 -12.70
CA MET A 125 -12.16 10.09 -12.98
C MET A 125 -13.34 10.39 -13.92
N LEU A 126 -13.52 9.60 -14.98
CA LEU A 126 -14.67 9.78 -15.91
C LEU A 126 -16.00 9.63 -15.18
N LEU A 127 -16.11 8.71 -14.23
CA LEU A 127 -17.34 8.54 -13.43
C LEU A 127 -17.61 9.72 -12.50
N MET A 128 -16.55 10.36 -11.98
CA MET A 128 -16.60 11.45 -10.99
C MET A 128 -16.66 12.86 -11.59
N ARG A 129 -16.57 13.00 -12.92
CA ARG A 129 -16.71 14.30 -13.57
C ARG A 129 -18.07 14.94 -13.31
N GLU A 130 -18.17 16.27 -13.46
CA GLU A 130 -19.47 16.98 -13.39
C GLU A 130 -20.51 16.39 -14.35
N SER A 131 -20.10 16.08 -15.59
CA SER A 131 -20.90 15.37 -16.58
C SER A 131 -20.87 13.84 -16.44
N GLY A 132 -20.31 13.32 -15.34
CA GLY A 132 -20.14 11.89 -15.11
C GLY A 132 -21.40 11.19 -14.62
N ILE A 133 -21.36 9.85 -14.67
CA ILE A 133 -22.51 9.01 -14.29
C ILE A 133 -22.91 9.23 -12.83
N ILE A 134 -21.96 9.43 -11.92
CA ILE A 134 -22.25 9.64 -10.47
C ILE A 134 -23.09 10.91 -10.29
N ASN A 135 -22.65 12.04 -10.84
CA ASN A 135 -23.41 13.30 -10.77
C ASN A 135 -24.78 13.16 -11.42
N THR A 136 -24.86 12.53 -12.60
CA THR A 136 -26.14 12.31 -13.30
C THR A 136 -27.13 11.53 -12.44
N ILE A 137 -26.66 10.47 -11.76
CA ILE A 137 -27.53 9.67 -10.87
C ILE A 137 -27.97 10.51 -9.67
N LEU A 138 -27.06 11.24 -9.00
CA LEU A 138 -27.37 12.02 -7.80
C LEU A 138 -28.37 13.16 -8.10
N VAL A 139 -28.24 13.83 -9.23
CA VAL A 139 -29.17 14.89 -9.67
C VAL A 139 -30.53 14.28 -10.03
N ASN A 140 -30.56 13.17 -10.79
CA ASN A 140 -31.83 12.52 -11.17
C ASN A 140 -32.59 11.95 -9.97
N MET A 141 -31.87 11.52 -8.91
CA MET A 141 -32.50 11.07 -7.66
C MET A 141 -32.97 12.24 -6.77
N GLY A 142 -32.72 13.48 -7.17
CA GLY A 142 -33.07 14.67 -6.38
C GLY A 142 -32.19 14.88 -5.12
N LEU A 143 -31.06 14.18 -5.04
CA LEU A 143 -30.11 14.32 -3.94
C LEU A 143 -29.23 15.58 -4.09
N LEU A 144 -29.04 16.04 -5.31
CA LEU A 144 -28.35 17.26 -5.67
C LEU A 144 -29.22 18.08 -6.62
N ASN A 145 -29.19 19.44 -6.46
CA ASN A 145 -29.86 20.35 -7.37
C ASN A 145 -29.05 20.58 -8.66
N GLU A 146 -27.72 20.57 -8.53
CA GLU A 146 -26.77 20.78 -9.62
C GLU A 146 -25.59 19.81 -9.49
N PRO A 147 -24.88 19.46 -10.59
CA PRO A 147 -23.66 18.68 -10.52
C PRO A 147 -22.59 19.35 -9.65
N ILE A 148 -21.84 18.55 -8.89
CA ILE A 148 -20.76 19.03 -8.03
C ILE A 148 -19.41 18.59 -8.59
N GLU A 149 -18.37 19.42 -8.38
CA GLU A 149 -17.00 19.09 -8.72
C GLU A 149 -16.42 18.12 -7.66
N MET A 150 -16.37 16.82 -8.02
CA MET A 150 -15.87 15.76 -7.14
C MET A 150 -14.37 15.53 -7.28
N LEU A 151 -13.74 15.99 -8.38
CA LEU A 151 -12.34 15.73 -8.71
C LEU A 151 -11.40 16.80 -8.15
N TYR A 152 -10.11 16.54 -8.26
CA TYR A 152 -9.01 17.47 -7.93
C TYR A 152 -9.03 17.97 -6.49
N ASN A 153 -9.30 17.06 -5.56
CA ASN A 153 -9.27 17.31 -4.12
C ASN A 153 -8.81 16.08 -3.35
N ASP A 154 -8.62 16.22 -2.02
CA ASP A 154 -8.15 15.12 -1.18
C ASP A 154 -9.13 13.95 -1.11
N ALA A 155 -10.43 14.22 -1.14
CA ALA A 155 -11.43 13.16 -1.06
C ALA A 155 -11.41 12.27 -2.30
N SER A 156 -11.33 12.86 -3.51
CA SER A 156 -11.20 12.08 -4.75
C SER A 156 -9.88 11.30 -4.79
N MET A 157 -8.79 11.90 -4.36
CA MET A 157 -7.50 11.23 -4.26
C MET A 157 -7.55 10.01 -3.32
N ILE A 158 -8.12 10.19 -2.12
CA ILE A 158 -8.29 9.10 -1.15
C ILE A 158 -9.18 7.99 -1.72
N MET A 159 -10.29 8.34 -2.37
CA MET A 159 -11.18 7.36 -3.02
C MET A 159 -10.45 6.58 -4.11
N GLY A 160 -9.64 7.24 -4.94
CA GLY A 160 -8.79 6.59 -5.93
C GLY A 160 -7.78 5.64 -5.31
N LEU A 161 -7.11 6.05 -4.24
CA LEU A 161 -6.16 5.21 -3.50
C LEU A 161 -6.84 3.98 -2.88
N ILE A 162 -8.02 4.13 -2.28
CA ILE A 162 -8.82 3.00 -1.77
C ILE A 162 -9.15 2.03 -2.90
N TYR A 163 -9.69 2.54 -4.02
CA TYR A 163 -10.07 1.73 -5.17
C TYR A 163 -8.89 0.95 -5.76
N THR A 164 -7.73 1.58 -5.88
CA THR A 164 -6.55 0.94 -6.48
C THR A 164 -5.88 -0.08 -5.57
N THR A 165 -6.09 -0.03 -4.25
CA THR A 165 -5.36 -0.87 -3.29
C THR A 165 -6.22 -1.88 -2.53
N ILE A 166 -7.55 -1.78 -2.59
CA ILE A 166 -8.46 -2.61 -1.77
C ILE A 166 -8.26 -4.12 -1.96
N LEU A 167 -7.91 -4.57 -3.15
CA LEU A 167 -7.67 -5.98 -3.44
C LEU A 167 -6.50 -6.54 -2.61
N PHE A 168 -5.45 -5.75 -2.46
CA PHE A 168 -4.26 -6.15 -1.70
C PHE A 168 -4.51 -6.31 -0.20
N MET A 169 -5.66 -5.81 0.28
CA MET A 169 -6.15 -6.07 1.63
C MET A 169 -7.08 -7.30 1.68
N ILE A 170 -7.99 -7.43 0.71
CA ILE A 170 -8.98 -8.52 0.67
C ILE A 170 -8.31 -9.88 0.53
N VAL A 171 -7.35 -10.02 -0.40
CA VAL A 171 -6.72 -11.32 -0.72
C VAL A 171 -6.06 -11.99 0.49
N PRO A 172 -5.15 -11.33 1.23
CA PRO A 172 -4.53 -11.98 2.39
C PRO A 172 -5.53 -12.24 3.53
N ILE A 173 -6.53 -11.36 3.72
CA ILE A 173 -7.56 -11.60 4.75
C ILE A 173 -8.42 -12.80 4.38
N VAL A 174 -8.87 -12.92 3.12
CA VAL A 174 -9.64 -14.08 2.64
C VAL A 174 -8.84 -15.36 2.81
N GLY A 175 -7.55 -15.36 2.45
CA GLY A 175 -6.69 -16.54 2.58
C GLY A 175 -6.57 -17.07 3.99
N VAL A 176 -6.49 -16.19 5.00
CA VAL A 176 -6.45 -16.61 6.41
C VAL A 176 -7.85 -16.93 6.93
N MET A 177 -8.86 -16.14 6.58
CA MET A 177 -10.23 -16.31 7.06
C MET A 177 -10.87 -17.60 6.55
N ASP A 178 -10.49 -18.08 5.38
CA ASP A 178 -10.96 -19.36 4.82
C ASP A 178 -10.52 -20.56 5.68
N SER A 179 -9.38 -20.44 6.37
CA SER A 179 -8.88 -21.48 7.29
C SER A 179 -9.57 -21.54 8.65
N LEU A 180 -10.42 -20.55 8.99
CA LEU A 180 -11.19 -20.53 10.22
C LEU A 180 -12.33 -21.56 10.15
N ASP A 181 -12.36 -22.52 11.08
CA ASP A 181 -13.43 -23.52 11.16
C ASP A 181 -14.75 -22.87 11.60
N ASP A 182 -15.80 -23.09 10.82
CA ASP A 182 -17.14 -22.55 11.07
C ASP A 182 -17.72 -23.07 12.39
N SER A 183 -17.34 -24.31 12.81
CA SER A 183 -17.72 -24.88 14.09
C SER A 183 -17.31 -24.03 15.30
N MET A 184 -16.20 -23.27 15.21
CA MET A 184 -15.79 -22.34 16.27
C MET A 184 -16.78 -21.17 16.41
N ILE A 185 -17.32 -20.69 15.31
CA ILE A 185 -18.32 -19.61 15.29
C ILE A 185 -19.66 -20.14 15.82
N GLU A 186 -20.08 -21.33 15.39
CA GLU A 186 -21.31 -21.99 15.83
C GLU A 186 -21.27 -22.29 17.34
N ALA A 187 -20.19 -22.88 17.83
CA ALA A 187 -20.01 -23.14 19.27
C ALA A 187 -20.07 -21.86 20.13
N ALA A 188 -19.54 -20.74 19.62
CA ALA A 188 -19.62 -19.47 20.32
C ALA A 188 -21.07 -18.94 20.38
N TYR A 189 -21.87 -19.13 19.32
CA TYR A 189 -23.28 -18.79 19.32
C TYR A 189 -24.06 -19.66 20.30
N ASP A 190 -23.80 -20.97 20.36
CA ASP A 190 -24.45 -21.90 21.30
C ASP A 190 -24.16 -21.54 22.76
N LEU A 191 -22.98 -20.98 23.04
CA LEU A 191 -22.61 -20.44 24.35
C LEU A 191 -23.21 -19.04 24.64
N GLY A 192 -24.04 -18.50 23.73
CA GLY A 192 -24.71 -17.21 23.90
C GLY A 192 -23.86 -15.97 23.60
N ALA A 193 -22.71 -16.13 22.91
CA ALA A 193 -21.89 -15.00 22.54
C ALA A 193 -22.58 -14.09 21.51
N LYS A 194 -22.47 -12.78 21.70
CA LYS A 194 -22.99 -11.78 20.75
C LYS A 194 -22.07 -11.68 19.52
N LYS A 195 -22.62 -11.29 18.39
CA LYS A 195 -21.84 -11.06 17.14
C LYS A 195 -20.57 -10.25 17.37
N LYS A 196 -20.65 -9.17 18.16
CA LYS A 196 -19.49 -8.31 18.46
C LYS A 196 -18.38 -9.07 19.21
N ASP A 197 -18.75 -9.95 20.11
CA ASP A 197 -17.80 -10.73 20.90
C ASP A 197 -17.11 -11.77 20.02
N ILE A 198 -17.84 -12.45 19.13
CA ILE A 198 -17.31 -13.40 18.14
C ILE A 198 -16.30 -12.70 17.21
N TRP A 199 -16.63 -11.51 16.70
CA TRP A 199 -15.70 -10.74 15.90
C TRP A 199 -14.42 -10.40 16.66
N ARG A 200 -14.53 -9.93 17.90
CA ARG A 200 -13.41 -9.44 18.70
C ARG A 200 -12.52 -10.56 19.24
N THR A 201 -13.10 -11.71 19.58
CA THR A 201 -12.38 -12.78 20.30
C THR A 201 -12.00 -13.96 19.40
N ILE A 202 -12.67 -14.15 18.26
CA ILE A 202 -12.42 -15.28 17.36
C ILE A 202 -11.94 -14.78 16.00
N ILE A 203 -12.78 -14.00 15.27
CA ILE A 203 -12.52 -13.68 13.88
C ILE A 203 -11.31 -12.76 13.72
N ILE A 204 -11.26 -11.62 14.39
CA ILE A 204 -10.16 -10.66 14.27
C ILE A 204 -8.82 -11.25 14.72
N PRO A 205 -8.72 -11.92 15.90
CA PRO A 205 -7.47 -12.55 16.31
C PRO A 205 -6.99 -13.64 15.36
N HIS A 206 -7.91 -14.48 14.84
CA HIS A 206 -7.55 -15.50 13.85
C HIS A 206 -7.04 -14.87 12.55
N CYS A 207 -7.70 -13.81 12.06
CA CYS A 207 -7.33 -13.13 10.83
C CYS A 207 -6.15 -12.16 10.98
N MET A 208 -5.59 -11.98 12.19
CA MET A 208 -4.53 -11.00 12.44
C MET A 208 -3.32 -11.12 11.49
N PRO A 209 -2.80 -12.30 11.16
CA PRO A 209 -1.70 -12.42 10.19
C PRO A 209 -2.09 -11.88 8.81
N GLY A 210 -3.29 -12.19 8.31
CA GLY A 210 -3.81 -11.69 7.04
C GLY A 210 -4.07 -10.18 7.06
N ILE A 211 -4.61 -9.67 8.17
CA ILE A 211 -4.83 -8.22 8.39
C ILE A 211 -3.49 -7.49 8.34
N MET A 212 -2.49 -7.98 9.06
CA MET A 212 -1.17 -7.35 9.10
C MET A 212 -0.47 -7.38 7.75
N SER A 213 -0.52 -8.52 7.05
CA SER A 213 0.00 -8.65 5.69
C SER A 213 -0.66 -7.63 4.75
N GLY A 214 -2.00 -7.58 4.74
CA GLY A 214 -2.76 -6.62 3.94
C GLY A 214 -2.45 -5.17 4.30
N CYS A 215 -2.39 -4.82 5.58
CA CYS A 215 -2.06 -3.47 6.03
C CYS A 215 -0.66 -3.03 5.59
N ILE A 216 0.34 -3.90 5.72
CA ILE A 216 1.71 -3.61 5.29
C ILE A 216 1.75 -3.34 3.78
N VAL A 217 1.15 -4.23 2.99
CA VAL A 217 1.16 -4.09 1.51
C VAL A 217 0.40 -2.84 1.08
N VAL A 218 -0.80 -2.61 1.60
CA VAL A 218 -1.61 -1.42 1.26
C VAL A 218 -0.90 -0.13 1.68
N PHE A 219 -0.34 -0.07 2.90
CA PHE A 219 0.40 1.09 3.37
C PHE A 219 1.58 1.42 2.44
N MET A 220 2.38 0.42 2.07
CA MET A 220 3.52 0.61 1.16
C MET A 220 3.08 1.05 -0.25
N LEU A 221 2.02 0.44 -0.79
CA LEU A 221 1.49 0.79 -2.10
C LEU A 221 0.94 2.22 -2.12
N VAL A 222 0.22 2.64 -1.08
CA VAL A 222 -0.33 4.00 -0.97
C VAL A 222 0.79 5.02 -0.77
N LEU A 223 1.72 4.74 0.14
CA LEU A 223 2.85 5.63 0.44
C LEU A 223 3.71 5.89 -0.80
N GLY A 224 4.00 4.84 -1.57
CA GLY A 224 4.79 4.90 -2.80
C GLY A 224 4.01 5.32 -4.05
N ASN A 225 2.68 5.52 -3.95
CA ASN A 225 1.86 5.85 -5.11
C ASN A 225 2.17 7.25 -5.63
N TYR A 226 2.37 7.36 -6.95
CA TYR A 226 2.54 8.62 -7.66
C TYR A 226 1.36 8.93 -8.58
N ILE A 227 0.80 7.89 -9.22
CA ILE A 227 -0.19 8.01 -10.30
C ILE A 227 -1.49 8.61 -9.78
N THR A 228 -2.09 8.00 -8.77
CA THR A 228 -3.39 8.43 -8.24
C THR A 228 -3.35 9.86 -7.69
N PRO A 229 -2.37 10.26 -6.84
CA PRO A 229 -2.25 11.63 -6.38
C PRO A 229 -2.03 12.64 -7.52
N SER A 230 -1.24 12.30 -8.55
CA SER A 230 -0.97 13.20 -9.66
C SER A 230 -2.17 13.40 -10.59
N MET A 231 -3.06 12.42 -10.70
CA MET A 231 -4.24 12.47 -11.58
C MET A 231 -5.49 13.02 -10.87
N MET A 232 -5.73 12.63 -9.62
CA MET A 232 -6.98 12.93 -8.89
C MET A 232 -6.78 13.99 -7.80
N GLY A 233 -5.55 14.23 -7.34
CA GLY A 233 -5.24 15.25 -6.36
C GLY A 233 -5.43 16.65 -6.91
N GLY A 234 -5.80 17.61 -6.04
CA GLY A 234 -5.92 19.02 -6.37
C GLY A 234 -4.60 19.78 -6.21
N LYS A 235 -4.63 21.07 -6.51
CA LYS A 235 -3.47 21.97 -6.40
C LYS A 235 -2.79 21.94 -5.02
N TYR A 236 -3.57 21.69 -3.98
CA TYR A 236 -3.08 21.63 -2.60
C TYR A 236 -2.90 20.21 -2.08
N SER A 237 -3.22 19.20 -2.90
CA SER A 237 -3.07 17.79 -2.56
C SER A 237 -1.65 17.28 -2.81
N LEU A 238 -0.65 18.01 -2.27
CA LEU A 238 0.75 17.66 -2.44
C LEU A 238 1.04 16.26 -1.87
N TRP A 239 1.80 15.48 -2.61
CA TRP A 239 2.20 14.11 -2.26
C TRP A 239 3.72 13.95 -2.33
N PHE A 240 4.33 13.29 -1.36
CA PHE A 240 5.79 13.29 -1.25
C PHE A 240 6.49 12.55 -2.40
N THR A 241 5.89 11.50 -2.95
CA THR A 241 6.43 10.84 -4.15
C THR A 241 6.42 11.74 -5.39
N GLN A 242 5.50 12.71 -5.48
CA GLN A 242 5.56 13.75 -6.51
C GLN A 242 6.76 14.67 -6.31
N GLN A 243 7.12 15.00 -5.07
CA GLN A 243 8.32 15.77 -4.78
C GLN A 243 9.58 15.01 -5.19
N ILE A 244 9.65 13.70 -4.86
CA ILE A 244 10.75 12.84 -5.31
C ILE A 244 10.83 12.83 -6.84
N TYR A 245 9.72 12.62 -7.52
CA TYR A 245 9.65 12.62 -8.99
C TYR A 245 10.13 13.96 -9.58
N ASN A 246 9.69 15.08 -8.99
CA ASN A 246 10.09 16.42 -9.45
C ASN A 246 11.60 16.64 -9.28
N GLN A 247 12.22 16.16 -8.20
CA GLN A 247 13.66 16.24 -8.02
C GLN A 247 14.41 15.51 -9.14
N PHE A 248 13.99 14.28 -9.48
CA PHE A 248 14.64 13.49 -10.52
C PHE A 248 14.42 14.02 -11.94
N ILE A 249 13.20 14.44 -12.27
CA ILE A 249 12.77 14.69 -13.65
C ILE A 249 12.68 16.19 -13.96
N ALA A 250 12.07 17.00 -13.07
CA ALA A 250 11.87 18.43 -13.35
C ALA A 250 13.11 19.26 -13.00
N TYR A 251 13.73 18.98 -11.85
CA TYR A 251 14.90 19.73 -11.37
C TYR A 251 16.23 19.08 -11.73
N LEU A 252 16.22 17.83 -12.22
CA LEU A 252 17.40 17.02 -12.54
C LEU A 252 18.39 16.92 -11.36
N ASN A 253 17.90 17.08 -10.13
CA ASN A 253 18.67 16.98 -8.90
C ASN A 253 18.58 15.56 -8.32
N TRP A 254 19.37 14.67 -8.88
CA TRP A 254 19.38 13.25 -8.53
C TRP A 254 19.80 13.00 -7.09
N ASN A 255 20.67 13.84 -6.54
CA ASN A 255 21.21 13.73 -5.19
C ASN A 255 20.11 13.97 -4.15
N GLN A 256 19.35 15.04 -4.31
CA GLN A 256 18.22 15.37 -3.44
C GLN A 256 17.05 14.39 -3.63
N GLY A 257 16.76 13.99 -4.88
CA GLY A 257 15.76 12.97 -5.17
C GLY A 257 16.07 11.64 -4.49
N ALA A 258 17.33 11.20 -4.52
CA ALA A 258 17.80 10.01 -3.82
C ALA A 258 17.66 10.14 -2.29
N ALA A 259 18.05 11.29 -1.70
CA ALA A 259 17.90 11.53 -0.27
C ALA A 259 16.44 11.46 0.17
N PHE A 260 15.52 12.08 -0.56
CA PHE A 260 14.09 12.03 -0.28
C PHE A 260 13.51 10.61 -0.43
N GLY A 261 13.96 9.84 -1.42
CA GLY A 261 13.61 8.44 -1.59
C GLY A 261 14.01 7.59 -0.38
N PHE A 262 15.24 7.79 0.13
CA PHE A 262 15.72 7.08 1.32
C PHE A 262 15.01 7.52 2.60
N LEU A 263 14.67 8.80 2.76
CA LEU A 263 13.82 9.25 3.88
C LEU A 263 12.48 8.52 3.89
N LEU A 264 11.83 8.39 2.72
CA LEU A 264 10.58 7.67 2.60
C LEU A 264 10.73 6.19 2.94
N LEU A 265 11.81 5.55 2.49
CA LEU A 265 12.14 4.15 2.77
C LEU A 265 12.38 3.92 4.26
N PHE A 266 13.12 4.79 4.93
CA PHE A 266 13.40 4.65 6.36
C PHE A 266 12.14 4.78 7.21
N ILE A 267 11.28 5.80 6.94
CA ILE A 267 10.06 5.98 7.71
C ILE A 267 9.06 4.85 7.45
N SER A 268 8.93 4.38 6.20
CA SER A 268 8.05 3.25 5.89
C SER A 268 8.49 1.98 6.63
N SER A 269 9.79 1.70 6.65
CA SER A 269 10.36 0.58 7.40
C SER A 269 10.12 0.71 8.90
N PHE A 270 10.27 1.92 9.45
CA PHE A 270 10.01 2.21 10.85
C PHE A 270 8.52 2.02 11.21
N VAL A 271 7.60 2.53 10.39
CA VAL A 271 6.15 2.37 10.60
C VAL A 271 5.75 0.89 10.59
N ILE A 272 6.28 0.11 9.63
CA ILE A 272 6.02 -1.33 9.55
C ILE A 272 6.58 -2.05 10.79
N TRP A 273 7.82 -1.75 11.17
CA TRP A 273 8.42 -2.32 12.37
C TRP A 273 7.60 -2.01 13.63
N ALA A 274 7.16 -0.75 13.79
CA ALA A 274 6.32 -0.33 14.90
C ALA A 274 4.97 -1.06 14.91
N ALA A 275 4.32 -1.20 13.75
CA ALA A 275 3.05 -1.91 13.61
C ALA A 275 3.19 -3.40 13.99
N LEU A 276 4.23 -4.09 13.52
CA LEU A 276 4.51 -5.47 13.87
C LEU A 276 4.78 -5.64 15.38
N LYS A 277 5.56 -4.73 15.97
CA LYS A 277 5.85 -4.75 17.41
C LYS A 277 4.61 -4.53 18.27
N LEU A 278 3.72 -3.61 17.87
CA LEU A 278 2.48 -3.30 18.60
C LEU A 278 1.47 -4.46 18.53
N THR A 279 1.43 -5.18 17.41
CA THR A 279 0.51 -6.31 17.22
C THR A 279 1.06 -7.64 17.71
N GLY A 280 2.35 -7.69 18.10
CA GLY A 280 3.02 -8.93 18.53
C GLY A 280 3.26 -9.94 17.40
N GLN A 281 3.04 -9.56 16.13
CA GLN A 281 3.22 -10.43 14.99
C GLN A 281 4.68 -10.47 14.55
N LYS A 282 5.16 -11.65 14.14
CA LYS A 282 6.48 -11.81 13.56
C LYS A 282 6.41 -11.71 12.03
N LEU A 283 7.41 -11.09 11.41
CA LEU A 283 7.52 -11.04 9.94
C LEU A 283 7.36 -12.42 9.27
N THR A 284 7.86 -13.48 9.91
CA THR A 284 7.74 -14.86 9.41
C THR A 284 6.31 -15.42 9.44
N GLU A 285 5.41 -14.84 10.21
CA GLU A 285 3.99 -15.24 10.29
C GLU A 285 3.13 -14.45 9.31
N VAL A 286 3.57 -13.27 8.97
CA VAL A 286 2.90 -12.33 8.04
C VAL A 286 3.21 -12.66 6.57
N VAL A 287 4.38 -13.26 6.29
CA VAL A 287 4.86 -13.59 4.93
C VAL A 287 4.57 -15.06 4.54
N LYS A 288 4.04 -15.88 5.45
CA LYS A 288 3.56 -17.23 5.14
C LYS A 288 2.19 -17.18 4.49
#